data_6b24e87b504539c92492a813bb260ba9
#
_entry.id   6b24e87b504539c92492a813bb260ba9
#
_cell.length_a   1.000
_cell.length_b   1.000
_cell.length_c   1.000
_cell.angle_alpha   90.00
_cell.angle_beta   90.00
_cell.angle_gamma   90.00
#
_symmetry.space_group_name_H-M   'P 1'
#
loop_
_entity.id
_entity.type
_entity.pdbx_description
1 polymer ?
#
loop_
_entity_poly.entity_id
_entity_poly.type
_entity_poly.pdbx_seq_one_letter_code
_entity_poly.pdbx_strand_id
1 'polypeptide(L)'
;GSNVLVLGVTFKENCPDIRNTKVIDVYKELIDFGLEVDIYDPEADNEEVMSEYGVNLIPAIEKKYDGILLAVSHNEFSTLQLSELKKDSNTPVFDLKGFFPRDKVNSRL
;
A
#
# COMPACT_ATOMS: atom_id res chain seq x y z
N GLY A 1 -5.09 -0.49 -17.48
CA GLY A 1 -4.88 -1.51 -16.49
C GLY A 1 -5.61 -1.26 -15.20
N SER A 2 -5.61 -2.27 -14.33
CA SER A 2 -6.24 -2.15 -13.03
C SER A 2 -5.41 -1.27 -12.10
N ASN A 3 -6.10 -0.57 -11.19
CA ASN A 3 -5.48 0.29 -10.19
C ASN A 3 -5.32 -0.45 -8.87
N VAL A 4 -4.11 -0.44 -8.33
CA VAL A 4 -3.79 -1.09 -7.05
C VAL A 4 -3.27 -0.05 -6.07
N LEU A 5 -3.74 -0.11 -4.84
CA LEU A 5 -3.24 0.72 -3.74
C LEU A 5 -2.33 -0.12 -2.85
N VAL A 6 -1.10 0.35 -2.66
CA VAL A 6 -0.16 -0.26 -1.70
C VAL A 6 -0.11 0.65 -0.47
N LEU A 7 -0.40 0.08 0.68
CA LEU A 7 -0.35 0.78 1.96
C LEU A 7 0.97 0.45 2.67
N GLY A 8 1.83 1.45 2.75
CA GLY A 8 3.11 1.34 3.43
C GLY A 8 4.28 1.03 2.51
N VAL A 9 5.38 1.72 2.72
CA VAL A 9 6.63 1.53 1.95
C VAL A 9 7.87 1.55 2.84
N THR A 10 7.71 1.89 4.13
CA THR A 10 8.85 1.95 5.04
C THR A 10 9.34 0.55 5.41
N PHE A 11 10.52 0.50 6.01
CA PHE A 11 11.15 -0.75 6.41
C PHE A 11 10.29 -1.55 7.41
N LYS A 12 9.66 -0.85 8.36
CA LYS A 12 8.79 -1.48 9.35
C LYS A 12 7.73 -0.51 9.84
N GLU A 13 6.73 -1.04 10.56
CA GLU A 13 5.60 -0.27 11.05
C GLU A 13 6.02 0.87 11.98
N ASN A 14 5.32 2.00 11.83
CA ASN A 14 5.47 3.19 12.67
C ASN A 14 6.89 3.78 12.66
N CYS A 15 7.61 3.58 11.58
CA CYS A 15 8.99 4.01 11.42
C CYS A 15 9.15 4.70 10.04
N PRO A 16 9.84 5.84 9.95
CA PRO A 16 10.00 6.53 8.67
C PRO A 16 11.14 5.98 7.80
N ASP A 17 11.89 5.00 8.27
CA ASP A 17 13.05 4.47 7.57
C ASP A 17 12.64 3.74 6.29
N ILE A 18 13.13 4.21 5.13
CA ILE A 18 12.83 3.62 3.83
C ILE A 18 13.98 2.77 3.29
N ARG A 19 15.06 2.59 4.06
CA ARG A 19 16.20 1.79 3.62
C ARG A 19 15.84 0.31 3.67
N ASN A 20 16.34 -0.45 2.68
CA ASN A 20 16.17 -1.90 2.61
C ASN A 20 14.70 -2.37 2.56
N THR A 21 13.78 -1.50 2.14
CA THR A 21 12.39 -1.93 1.99
C THR A 21 12.23 -2.85 0.78
N LYS A 22 11.50 -3.94 0.99
CA LYS A 22 11.18 -4.89 -0.08
C LYS A 22 9.90 -4.51 -0.82
N VAL A 23 9.16 -3.54 -0.31
CA VAL A 23 7.92 -3.08 -0.93
C VAL A 23 8.18 -2.50 -2.31
N ILE A 24 9.33 -1.86 -2.50
CA ILE A 24 9.71 -1.30 -3.81
C ILE A 24 9.84 -2.42 -4.85
N ASP A 25 10.35 -3.58 -4.47
CA ASP A 25 10.44 -4.72 -5.40
C ASP A 25 9.05 -5.22 -5.79
N VAL A 26 8.13 -5.29 -4.84
CA VAL A 26 6.74 -5.64 -5.10
C VAL A 26 6.09 -4.61 -6.02
N TYR A 27 6.31 -3.33 -5.76
CA TYR A 27 5.81 -2.24 -6.59
C TYR A 27 6.26 -2.41 -8.05
N LYS A 28 7.56 -2.66 -8.25
CA LYS A 28 8.11 -2.82 -9.60
C LYS A 28 7.51 -4.02 -10.32
N GLU A 29 7.31 -5.12 -9.61
CA GLU A 29 6.68 -6.31 -10.20
C GLU A 29 5.24 -6.04 -10.62
N LEU A 30 4.48 -5.31 -9.80
CA LEU A 30 3.10 -4.95 -10.15
C LEU A 30 3.06 -4.08 -11.39
N ILE A 31 3.97 -3.12 -11.51
CA ILE A 31 4.08 -2.26 -12.70
C ILE A 31 4.41 -3.11 -13.93
N ASP A 32 5.32 -4.08 -13.79
CA ASP A 32 5.70 -4.96 -14.90
C ASP A 32 4.54 -5.83 -15.37
N PHE A 33 3.60 -6.15 -14.51
CA PHE A 33 2.38 -6.86 -14.88
C PHE A 33 1.35 -5.98 -15.58
N GLY A 34 1.65 -4.69 -15.76
CA GLY A 34 0.74 -3.77 -16.45
C GLY A 34 -0.29 -3.12 -15.54
N LEU A 35 -0.09 -3.18 -14.23
CA LEU A 35 -0.97 -2.55 -13.26
C LEU A 35 -0.55 -1.09 -13.02
N GLU A 36 -1.52 -0.24 -12.70
CA GLU A 36 -1.25 1.11 -12.23
C GLU A 36 -1.24 1.06 -10.70
N VAL A 37 -0.17 1.52 -10.09
CA VAL A 37 0.04 1.35 -8.65
C VAL A 37 0.27 2.70 -7.98
N ASP A 38 -0.53 2.97 -6.95
CA ASP A 38 -0.31 4.09 -6.04
C ASP A 38 0.21 3.55 -4.71
N ILE A 39 1.18 4.24 -4.12
CA ILE A 39 1.66 3.92 -2.78
C ILE A 39 1.29 5.07 -1.85
N TYR A 40 0.67 4.74 -0.73
CA TYR A 40 0.34 5.70 0.32
C TYR A 40 1.05 5.30 1.61
N ASP A 41 1.84 6.22 2.16
CA ASP A 41 2.55 5.98 3.42
C ASP A 41 2.72 7.30 4.18
N PRO A 42 1.95 7.52 5.26
CA PRO A 42 2.02 8.77 6.03
C PRO A 42 3.30 8.91 6.87
N GLU A 43 4.05 7.81 7.07
CA GLU A 43 5.30 7.84 7.84
C GLU A 43 6.52 8.15 6.97
N ALA A 44 6.43 7.92 5.67
CA ALA A 44 7.56 8.09 4.76
C ALA A 44 7.64 9.52 4.22
N ASP A 45 8.87 9.99 4.00
CA ASP A 45 9.11 11.27 3.34
C ASP A 45 9.14 11.02 1.83
N ASN A 46 8.21 11.65 1.10
CA ASN A 46 8.11 11.45 -0.35
C ASN A 46 9.39 11.86 -1.08
N GLU A 47 10.05 12.92 -0.63
CA GLU A 47 11.29 13.37 -1.27
C GLU A 47 12.41 12.34 -1.13
N GLU A 48 12.50 11.69 0.04
CA GLU A 48 13.48 10.62 0.25
C GLU A 48 13.18 9.41 -0.64
N VAL A 49 11.90 9.02 -0.72
CA VAL A 49 11.49 7.88 -1.54
C VAL A 49 11.76 8.17 -3.02
N MET A 50 11.46 9.38 -3.48
CA MET A 50 11.73 9.79 -4.85
C MET A 50 13.24 9.77 -5.14
N SER A 51 14.05 10.32 -4.23
CA SER A 51 15.50 10.38 -4.38
C SER A 51 16.13 8.98 -4.40
N GLU A 52 15.67 8.10 -3.52
CA GLU A 52 16.27 6.77 -3.35
C GLU A 52 15.78 5.77 -4.39
N TYR A 53 14.49 5.82 -4.74
CA TYR A 53 13.84 4.78 -5.56
C TYR A 53 13.20 5.30 -6.84
N GLY A 54 13.09 6.61 -7.02
CA GLY A 54 12.42 7.18 -8.18
C GLY A 54 10.91 6.99 -8.19
N VAL A 55 10.31 6.82 -7.02
CA VAL A 55 8.88 6.56 -6.87
C VAL A 55 8.20 7.72 -6.14
N ASN A 56 7.04 8.15 -6.65
CA ASN A 56 6.22 9.16 -6.00
C ASN A 56 5.15 8.49 -5.14
N LEU A 57 5.04 8.92 -3.88
CA LEU A 57 3.94 8.52 -3.01
C LEU A 57 2.77 9.47 -3.26
N ILE A 58 1.52 8.96 -3.16
CA ILE A 58 0.37 9.84 -3.20
C ILE A 58 0.20 10.53 -1.84
N PRO A 59 -0.16 11.83 -1.81
CA PRO A 59 -0.29 12.55 -0.53
C PRO A 59 -1.57 12.20 0.23
N ALA A 60 -2.58 11.69 -0.48
CA ALA A 60 -3.86 11.31 0.12
C ALA A 60 -4.52 10.28 -0.77
N ILE A 61 -5.39 9.45 -0.18
CA ILE A 61 -6.17 8.47 -0.93
C ILE A 61 -7.46 9.14 -1.38
N GLU A 62 -7.59 9.38 -2.68
CA GLU A 62 -8.70 10.16 -3.23
C GLU A 62 -9.55 9.41 -4.24
N LYS A 63 -9.27 8.13 -4.48
CA LYS A 63 -10.02 7.32 -5.43
C LYS A 63 -10.22 5.91 -4.89
N LYS A 64 -10.95 5.09 -5.65
CA LYS A 64 -11.18 3.69 -5.31
C LYS A 64 -10.28 2.82 -6.17
N TYR A 65 -10.00 1.61 -5.69
CA TYR A 65 -9.00 0.73 -6.29
C TYR A 65 -9.57 -0.64 -6.64
N ASP A 66 -8.96 -1.26 -7.64
CA ASP A 66 -9.26 -2.63 -8.04
C ASP A 66 -8.60 -3.68 -7.14
N GLY A 67 -7.56 -3.27 -6.42
CA GLY A 67 -6.87 -4.14 -5.46
C GLY A 67 -6.20 -3.30 -4.38
N ILE A 68 -6.07 -3.87 -3.19
CA ILE A 68 -5.42 -3.20 -2.05
C ILE A 68 -4.44 -4.17 -1.42
N LEU A 69 -3.22 -3.71 -1.18
CA LEU A 69 -2.16 -4.49 -0.54
C LEU A 69 -1.66 -3.74 0.69
N LEU A 70 -1.80 -4.34 1.87
CA LEU A 70 -1.16 -3.80 3.08
C LEU A 70 0.22 -4.42 3.22
N ALA A 71 1.25 -3.60 3.04
CA ALA A 71 2.63 -4.04 3.08
C ALA A 71 3.33 -3.68 4.39
N VAL A 72 2.95 -2.57 5.02
CA VAL A 72 3.50 -2.15 6.32
C VAL A 72 2.33 -1.68 7.19
N SER A 73 2.25 -2.18 8.42
CA SER A 73 1.09 -1.98 9.29
C SER A 73 1.24 -0.75 10.19
N HIS A 74 1.34 0.45 9.59
CA HIS A 74 1.34 1.68 10.38
C HIS A 74 0.03 1.87 11.15
N ASN A 75 0.11 2.44 12.35
CA ASN A 75 -1.06 2.67 13.18
C ASN A 75 -2.12 3.54 12.49
N GLU A 76 -1.69 4.48 11.65
CA GLU A 76 -2.60 5.35 10.90
C GLU A 76 -3.57 4.56 10.02
N PHE A 77 -3.17 3.37 9.58
CA PHE A 77 -4.02 2.55 8.72
C PHE A 77 -5.19 1.91 9.47
N SER A 78 -5.15 1.86 10.80
CA SER A 78 -6.23 1.28 11.60
C SER A 78 -7.55 2.02 11.45
N THR A 79 -7.50 3.30 11.06
CA THR A 79 -8.70 4.12 10.87
C THR A 79 -9.25 4.09 9.44
N LEU A 80 -8.56 3.40 8.52
CA LEU A 80 -9.02 3.33 7.14
C LEU A 80 -10.30 2.48 7.02
N GLN A 81 -11.26 3.01 6.26
CA GLN A 81 -12.47 2.29 5.93
C GLN A 81 -12.26 1.59 4.59
N LEU A 82 -11.88 0.33 4.62
CA LEU A 82 -11.54 -0.42 3.41
C LEU A 82 -12.67 -0.40 2.38
N SER A 83 -13.93 -0.45 2.84
CA SER A 83 -15.07 -0.40 1.95
C SER A 83 -15.13 0.88 1.11
N GLU A 84 -14.56 1.97 1.59
CA GLU A 84 -14.51 3.23 0.86
C GLU A 84 -13.38 3.29 -0.16
N LEU A 85 -12.39 2.41 -0.02
CA LEU A 85 -11.23 2.35 -0.92
C LEU A 85 -11.42 1.34 -2.05
N LYS A 86 -12.35 0.42 -1.91
CA LYS A 86 -12.63 -0.64 -2.88
C LYS A 86 -13.58 -0.14 -3.96
N LYS A 87 -13.30 -0.49 -5.22
CA LYS A 87 -14.22 -0.17 -6.32
C LYS A 87 -15.56 -0.86 -6.15
N ASP A 88 -15.53 -2.10 -5.67
CA ASP A 88 -16.75 -2.86 -5.39
C ASP A 88 -16.46 -3.89 -4.30
N SER A 89 -17.48 -4.67 -3.93
CA SER A 89 -17.36 -5.65 -2.86
C SER A 89 -16.40 -6.80 -3.18
N ASN A 90 -16.07 -6.98 -4.47
CA ASN A 90 -15.16 -8.04 -4.91
C ASN A 90 -13.71 -7.61 -5.01
N THR A 91 -13.40 -6.32 -4.76
CA THR A 91 -12.03 -5.84 -4.78
C THR A 91 -11.19 -6.61 -3.76
N PRO A 92 -10.12 -7.33 -4.19
CA PRO A 92 -9.31 -8.10 -3.25
C PRO A 92 -8.49 -7.19 -2.33
N VAL A 93 -8.37 -7.62 -1.08
CA VAL A 93 -7.50 -6.97 -0.09
C VAL A 93 -6.53 -8.02 0.44
N PHE A 94 -5.24 -7.79 0.25
CA PHE A 94 -4.18 -8.67 0.72
C PHE A 94 -3.46 -8.00 1.89
N ASP A 95 -3.52 -8.62 3.05
CA ASP A 95 -2.94 -8.10 4.28
C ASP A 95 -1.74 -8.96 4.67
N LEU A 96 -0.54 -8.51 4.30
CA LEU A 96 0.68 -9.24 4.56
C LEU A 96 1.07 -9.25 6.04
N LYS A 97 0.44 -8.40 6.85
CA LYS A 97 0.78 -8.24 8.26
C LYS A 97 -0.25 -8.78 9.24
N GLY A 98 -1.42 -9.23 8.75
CA GLY A 98 -2.49 -9.66 9.63
C GLY A 98 -3.05 -8.53 10.48
N PHE A 99 -3.04 -7.31 9.97
CA PHE A 99 -3.38 -6.08 10.71
C PHE A 99 -4.88 -5.81 10.76
N PHE A 100 -5.56 -6.00 9.63
CA PHE A 100 -7.00 -5.78 9.54
C PHE A 100 -7.77 -6.98 10.07
N PRO A 101 -9.04 -6.81 10.50
CA PRO A 101 -9.88 -7.96 10.86
C PRO A 101 -9.97 -8.95 9.71
N ARG A 102 -9.94 -10.25 10.04
CA ARG A 102 -9.88 -11.31 9.04
C ARG A 102 -11.03 -11.25 8.03
N ASP A 103 -12.22 -10.85 8.48
CA ASP A 103 -13.39 -10.74 7.61
C ASP A 103 -13.32 -9.57 6.62
N LYS A 104 -12.35 -8.66 6.78
CA LYS A 104 -12.14 -7.50 5.91
C LYS A 104 -11.15 -7.76 4.79
N VAL A 105 -10.44 -8.88 4.80
CA VAL A 105 -9.35 -9.15 3.87
C VAL A 105 -9.53 -10.49 3.18
N ASN A 106 -8.90 -10.63 2.01
CA ASN A 106 -8.97 -11.86 1.20
C ASN A 106 -7.83 -12.82 1.52
N SER A 107 -6.67 -12.28 1.93
CA SER A 107 -5.50 -13.10 2.22
C SER A 107 -4.63 -12.45 3.28
N ARG A 108 -4.02 -13.29 4.11
CA ARG A 108 -3.08 -12.89 5.15
C ARG A 108 -1.90 -13.86 5.15
N LEU A 109 -0.77 -13.36 5.58
CA LEU A 109 0.41 -14.20 5.80
C LEU A 109 0.62 -14.47 7.27
#